data_c5be937931c8a2fd0a721132ccba4c4e
#
_entry.id   c5be937931c8a2fd0a721132ccba4c4e
#
_cell.length_a   1.000
_cell.length_b   1.000
_cell.length_c   1.000
_cell.angle_alpha   90.00
_cell.angle_beta   90.00
_cell.angle_gamma   90.00
#
_symmetry.space_group_name_H-M   'P 1'
#
loop_
_entity.id
_entity.type
_entity.pdbx_description
1 polymer ?
#
loop_
_entity_poly.entity_id
_entity_poly.type
_entity_poly.pdbx_seq_one_letter_code
_entity_poly.pdbx_strand_id
1 'polypeptide(L)'
;ARLGLSSGFIGMVGDDAIGRIYAEKMQGSGVEAHLLKGKNPSGTAIAIITPSDGERTFATYLGAALELSPEHIDCNLFLGYDIFHLEGYLIQCPQVVEQMLRCAKLRGMTISFDLGSFNIVESNRSLLQSLVGEYVDIVFANGEEAEAFTGEGPEGAARAISSMGKG
;
A
#
# COMPACT_ATOMS: atom_id res chain seq x y z
N ALA A 1 -7.09 8.93 11.70
CA ALA A 1 -8.13 9.01 12.73
C ALA A 1 -7.57 9.37 14.12
N ARG A 2 -6.69 8.56 14.71
CA ARG A 2 -6.18 8.80 16.09
C ARG A 2 -5.37 10.09 16.26
N LEU A 3 -4.80 10.64 15.20
CA LEU A 3 -4.07 11.91 15.20
C LEU A 3 -4.96 13.11 14.83
N GLY A 4 -6.28 12.93 14.80
CA GLY A 4 -7.24 14.01 14.53
C GLY A 4 -7.53 14.25 13.04
N LEU A 5 -7.00 13.43 12.14
CA LEU A 5 -7.29 13.51 10.71
C LEU A 5 -8.45 12.59 10.32
N SER A 6 -9.26 13.00 9.33
CA SER A 6 -10.19 12.11 8.65
C SER A 6 -9.37 11.05 7.88
N SER A 7 -9.76 9.79 8.00
CA SER A 7 -9.02 8.69 7.38
C SER A 7 -10.00 7.72 6.74
N GLY A 8 -9.74 7.34 5.49
CA GLY A 8 -10.45 6.31 4.75
C GLY A 8 -9.54 5.09 4.53
N PHE A 9 -10.14 3.93 4.34
CA PHE A 9 -9.44 2.70 4.00
C PHE A 9 -10.23 1.92 2.93
N ILE A 10 -9.54 1.49 1.90
CA ILE A 10 -10.10 0.65 0.83
C ILE A 10 -9.44 -0.72 0.91
N GLY A 11 -10.21 -1.79 0.94
CA GLY A 11 -9.67 -3.13 1.00
C GLY A 11 -10.73 -4.21 0.83
N MET A 12 -10.30 -5.47 0.85
CA MET A 12 -11.19 -6.61 0.73
C MET A 12 -10.90 -7.65 1.83
N VAL A 13 -11.96 -8.14 2.45
CA VAL A 13 -11.92 -9.14 3.53
C VAL A 13 -12.84 -10.30 3.18
N GLY A 14 -12.61 -11.45 3.79
CA GLY A 14 -13.52 -12.59 3.69
C GLY A 14 -14.79 -12.39 4.51
N ASP A 15 -15.81 -13.20 4.25
CA ASP A 15 -17.00 -13.24 5.10
C ASP A 15 -16.82 -14.19 6.29
N ASP A 16 -15.84 -13.86 7.14
CA ASP A 16 -15.39 -14.65 8.28
C ASP A 16 -15.26 -13.80 9.57
N ALA A 17 -14.85 -14.45 10.64
CA ALA A 17 -14.69 -13.79 11.94
C ALA A 17 -13.58 -12.73 11.90
N ILE A 18 -12.50 -12.96 11.14
CA ILE A 18 -11.37 -12.03 11.01
C ILE A 18 -11.84 -10.77 10.27
N GLY A 19 -12.57 -10.93 9.16
CA GLY A 19 -13.12 -9.81 8.40
C GLY A 19 -14.09 -8.95 9.23
N ARG A 20 -14.93 -9.58 10.08
CA ARG A 20 -15.82 -8.85 11.02
C ARG A 20 -15.01 -8.08 12.06
N ILE A 21 -14.04 -8.72 12.72
CA ILE A 21 -13.17 -8.05 13.71
C ILE A 21 -12.44 -6.87 13.07
N TYR A 22 -11.93 -7.03 11.84
CA TYR A 22 -11.24 -5.98 11.13
C TYR A 22 -12.16 -4.77 10.87
N ALA A 23 -13.37 -5.01 10.37
CA ALA A 23 -14.37 -3.96 10.13
C ALA A 23 -14.75 -3.21 11.42
N GLU A 24 -15.01 -3.94 12.51
CA GLU A 24 -15.34 -3.37 13.82
C GLU A 24 -14.18 -2.51 14.38
N LYS A 25 -12.94 -2.97 14.24
CA LYS A 25 -11.75 -2.23 14.71
C LYS A 25 -11.53 -0.95 13.90
N MET A 26 -11.71 -0.99 12.59
CA MET A 26 -11.62 0.19 11.73
C MET A 26 -12.68 1.23 12.13
N GLN A 27 -13.94 0.82 12.22
CA GLN A 27 -15.03 1.70 12.62
C GLN A 27 -14.82 2.28 14.02
N GLY A 28 -14.45 1.44 15.00
CA GLY A 28 -14.16 1.87 16.38
C GLY A 28 -12.94 2.81 16.48
N SER A 29 -12.09 2.86 15.46
CA SER A 29 -10.97 3.80 15.36
C SER A 29 -11.33 5.09 14.62
N GLY A 30 -12.57 5.25 14.16
CA GLY A 30 -13.02 6.42 13.40
C GLY A 30 -12.48 6.47 11.96
N VAL A 31 -12.16 5.29 11.38
CA VAL A 31 -11.77 5.16 9.98
C VAL A 31 -13.01 4.87 9.14
N GLU A 32 -13.19 5.61 8.05
CA GLU A 32 -14.18 5.30 7.03
C GLU A 32 -13.71 4.09 6.22
N ALA A 33 -14.27 2.92 6.51
CA ALA A 33 -13.80 1.66 5.94
C ALA A 33 -14.66 1.24 4.73
N HIS A 34 -14.10 1.31 3.54
CA HIS A 34 -14.67 0.78 2.30
C HIS A 34 -14.19 -0.67 2.12
N LEU A 35 -14.75 -1.57 2.94
CA LEU A 35 -14.40 -2.99 2.94
C LEU A 35 -15.35 -3.78 2.06
N LEU A 36 -14.78 -4.36 1.01
CA LEU A 36 -15.45 -5.29 0.11
C LEU A 36 -15.39 -6.72 0.68
N LYS A 37 -16.32 -7.57 0.25
CA LYS A 37 -16.37 -8.98 0.64
C LYS A 37 -15.85 -9.86 -0.50
N GLY A 38 -14.77 -10.59 -0.24
CA GLY A 38 -14.23 -11.62 -1.12
C GLY A 38 -14.82 -13.01 -0.80
N LYS A 39 -14.53 -13.96 -1.67
CA LYS A 39 -14.94 -15.37 -1.54
C LYS A 39 -13.98 -16.18 -0.66
N ASN A 40 -12.69 -15.84 -0.70
CA ASN A 40 -11.65 -16.46 0.12
C ASN A 40 -11.70 -15.93 1.57
N PRO A 41 -11.13 -16.65 2.53
CA PRO A 41 -10.93 -16.15 3.89
C PRO A 41 -10.15 -14.83 3.91
N SER A 42 -10.36 -14.04 4.96
CA SER A 42 -9.61 -12.80 5.20
C SER A 42 -8.10 -13.05 5.24
N GLY A 43 -7.34 -12.10 4.71
CA GLY A 43 -5.88 -12.12 4.80
C GLY A 43 -5.40 -12.11 6.26
N THR A 44 -4.30 -12.81 6.51
CA THR A 44 -3.65 -12.86 7.82
C THR A 44 -2.14 -12.81 7.67
N ALA A 45 -1.47 -12.18 8.63
CA ALA A 45 -0.02 -12.20 8.73
C ALA A 45 0.38 -12.60 10.16
N ILE A 46 1.25 -13.59 10.27
CA ILE A 46 1.80 -14.06 11.54
C ILE A 46 3.24 -13.56 11.62
N ALA A 47 3.54 -12.73 12.60
CA ALA A 47 4.89 -12.29 12.89
C ALA A 47 5.56 -13.31 13.83
N ILE A 48 6.63 -13.94 13.37
CA ILE A 48 7.48 -14.83 14.15
C ILE A 48 8.70 -14.03 14.57
N ILE A 49 8.87 -13.90 15.88
CA ILE A 49 9.99 -13.14 16.47
C ILE A 49 11.07 -14.13 16.92
N THR A 50 12.30 -13.94 16.44
CA THR A 50 13.46 -14.70 16.88
C THR A 50 13.97 -14.12 18.21
N PRO A 51 13.92 -14.87 19.32
CA PRO A 51 14.23 -14.31 20.64
C PRO A 51 15.69 -13.84 20.81
N SER A 52 16.63 -14.38 20.03
CA SER A 52 18.07 -14.11 20.17
C SER A 52 18.48 -12.72 19.65
N ASP A 53 17.80 -12.18 18.65
CA ASP A 53 18.18 -10.96 17.92
C ASP A 53 17.00 -9.99 17.70
N GLY A 54 15.77 -10.44 17.99
CA GLY A 54 14.56 -9.66 17.77
C GLY A 54 14.10 -9.58 16.31
N GLU A 55 14.74 -10.32 15.41
CA GLU A 55 14.35 -10.39 14.00
C GLU A 55 12.93 -10.90 13.83
N ARG A 56 12.23 -10.34 12.84
CA ARG A 56 10.84 -10.67 12.55
C ARG A 56 10.72 -11.31 11.18
N THR A 57 10.19 -12.52 11.16
CA THR A 57 9.80 -13.21 9.92
C THR A 57 8.28 -13.24 9.84
N PHE A 58 7.72 -12.94 8.66
CA PHE A 58 6.28 -12.96 8.45
C PHE A 58 5.87 -14.17 7.62
N ALA A 59 4.90 -14.93 8.14
CA ALA A 59 4.14 -15.90 7.36
C ALA A 59 2.81 -15.23 6.97
N THR A 60 2.65 -14.91 5.68
CA THR A 60 1.52 -14.13 5.18
C THR A 60 0.62 -14.96 4.27
N TYR A 61 -0.67 -14.93 4.53
CA TYR A 61 -1.73 -15.40 3.64
C TYR A 61 -2.58 -14.18 3.24
N LEU A 62 -2.56 -13.82 1.98
CA LEU A 62 -3.25 -12.62 1.50
C LEU A 62 -4.77 -12.81 1.36
N GLY A 63 -5.22 -14.03 1.10
CA GLY A 63 -6.64 -14.39 1.08
C GLY A 63 -7.48 -13.51 0.16
N ALA A 64 -8.61 -13.05 0.69
CA ALA A 64 -9.55 -12.19 -0.03
C ALA A 64 -8.93 -10.89 -0.57
N ALA A 65 -7.85 -10.40 0.03
CA ALA A 65 -7.21 -9.17 -0.46
C ALA A 65 -6.71 -9.29 -1.91
N LEU A 66 -6.35 -10.50 -2.38
CA LEU A 66 -5.97 -10.74 -3.77
C LEU A 66 -7.16 -10.76 -4.76
N GLU A 67 -8.37 -10.78 -4.27
CA GLU A 67 -9.57 -10.72 -5.12
C GLU A 67 -9.96 -9.28 -5.47
N LEU A 68 -9.28 -8.30 -4.90
CA LEU A 68 -9.47 -6.90 -5.27
C LEU A 68 -9.11 -6.72 -6.75
N SER A 69 -10.00 -6.10 -7.52
CA SER A 69 -9.84 -5.87 -8.95
C SER A 69 -10.15 -4.41 -9.32
N PRO A 70 -9.71 -3.92 -10.48
CA PRO A 70 -9.93 -2.53 -10.88
C PRO A 70 -11.41 -2.09 -10.87
N GLU A 71 -12.33 -2.99 -11.18
CA GLU A 71 -13.77 -2.72 -11.18
C GLU A 71 -14.34 -2.41 -9.78
N HIS A 72 -13.62 -2.81 -8.72
CA HIS A 72 -13.97 -2.49 -7.35
C HIS A 72 -13.52 -1.07 -6.93
N ILE A 73 -12.71 -0.40 -7.76
CA ILE A 73 -12.12 0.91 -7.46
C ILE A 73 -12.88 2.01 -8.19
N ASP A 74 -13.90 2.55 -7.52
CA ASP A 74 -14.59 3.76 -7.98
C ASP A 74 -13.82 4.99 -7.54
N CYS A 75 -13.52 5.90 -8.46
CA CYS A 75 -12.84 7.16 -8.15
C CYS A 75 -13.64 8.07 -7.21
N ASN A 76 -14.91 7.80 -6.97
CA ASN A 76 -15.70 8.50 -5.96
C ASN A 76 -15.29 8.15 -4.53
N LEU A 77 -14.64 7.00 -4.30
CA LEU A 77 -14.07 6.60 -3.01
C LEU A 77 -12.95 7.54 -2.53
N PHE A 78 -12.40 8.33 -3.44
CA PHE A 78 -11.31 9.29 -3.17
C PHE A 78 -11.80 10.71 -2.90
N LEU A 79 -13.13 10.96 -2.94
CA LEU A 79 -13.69 12.28 -2.71
C LEU A 79 -13.55 12.73 -1.26
N GLY A 80 -13.08 13.96 -1.07
CA GLY A 80 -12.95 14.58 0.26
C GLY A 80 -11.67 14.19 1.00
N TYR A 81 -10.71 13.55 0.32
CA TYR A 81 -9.39 13.27 0.84
C TYR A 81 -8.32 14.04 0.08
N ASP A 82 -7.30 14.51 0.80
CA ASP A 82 -6.20 15.29 0.25
C ASP A 82 -4.98 14.42 -0.08
N ILE A 83 -4.81 13.32 0.65
CA ILE A 83 -3.65 12.42 0.54
C ILE A 83 -4.13 11.00 0.29
N PHE A 84 -3.52 10.33 -0.68
CA PHE A 84 -3.66 8.90 -0.91
C PHE A 84 -2.34 8.20 -0.57
N HIS A 85 -2.38 7.25 0.36
CA HIS A 85 -1.22 6.42 0.72
C HIS A 85 -1.40 5.00 0.20
N LEU A 86 -0.38 4.48 -0.45
CA LEU A 86 -0.35 3.14 -1.02
C LEU A 86 0.84 2.35 -0.46
N GLU A 87 0.55 1.12 -0.05
CA GLU A 87 1.54 0.13 0.40
C GLU A 87 2.06 -0.69 -0.79
N GLY A 88 3.37 -0.83 -0.91
CA GLY A 88 4.04 -1.54 -2.01
C GLY A 88 3.68 -3.01 -2.13
N TYR A 89 3.22 -3.64 -1.06
CA TYR A 89 2.73 -5.03 -1.10
C TYR A 89 1.56 -5.26 -2.06
N LEU A 90 0.78 -4.22 -2.37
CA LEU A 90 -0.31 -4.27 -3.34
C LEU A 90 0.16 -4.40 -4.79
N ILE A 91 1.45 -4.24 -5.09
CA ILE A 91 2.00 -4.38 -6.45
C ILE A 91 1.79 -5.79 -7.04
N GLN A 92 1.44 -6.77 -6.22
CA GLN A 92 1.01 -8.09 -6.65
C GLN A 92 -0.31 -8.04 -7.45
N CYS A 93 -1.07 -6.94 -7.34
CA CYS A 93 -2.26 -6.63 -8.14
C CYS A 93 -2.04 -5.33 -8.92
N PRO A 94 -1.15 -5.31 -9.93
CA PRO A 94 -0.67 -4.08 -10.57
C PRO A 94 -1.79 -3.26 -11.22
N GLN A 95 -2.80 -3.90 -11.79
CA GLN A 95 -3.94 -3.22 -12.39
C GLN A 95 -4.79 -2.46 -11.35
N VAL A 96 -4.91 -2.99 -10.13
CA VAL A 96 -5.58 -2.33 -9.01
C VAL A 96 -4.78 -1.11 -8.56
N VAL A 97 -3.47 -1.28 -8.41
CA VAL A 97 -2.55 -0.19 -8.05
C VAL A 97 -2.66 0.95 -9.06
N GLU A 98 -2.55 0.65 -10.35
CA GLU A 98 -2.67 1.65 -11.41
C GLU A 98 -4.02 2.37 -11.38
N GLN A 99 -5.12 1.64 -11.21
CA GLN A 99 -6.46 2.24 -11.11
C GLN A 99 -6.58 3.16 -9.90
N MET A 100 -6.06 2.77 -8.73
CA MET A 100 -6.06 3.61 -7.53
C MET A 100 -5.24 4.89 -7.75
N LEU A 101 -4.03 4.77 -8.31
CA LEU A 101 -3.15 5.90 -8.59
C LEU A 101 -3.80 6.88 -9.59
N ARG A 102 -4.42 6.35 -10.64
CA ARG A 102 -5.18 7.17 -11.60
C ARG A 102 -6.33 7.91 -10.94
N CYS A 103 -7.12 7.23 -10.10
CA CYS A 103 -8.23 7.87 -9.38
C CYS A 103 -7.71 8.97 -8.45
N ALA A 104 -6.66 8.72 -7.67
CA ALA A 104 -6.06 9.72 -6.79
C ALA A 104 -5.53 10.92 -7.59
N LYS A 105 -4.83 10.68 -8.71
CA LYS A 105 -4.34 11.75 -9.60
C LYS A 105 -5.47 12.57 -10.20
N LEU A 106 -6.55 11.91 -10.65
CA LEU A 106 -7.73 12.57 -11.20
C LEU A 106 -8.40 13.49 -10.16
N ARG A 107 -8.32 13.16 -8.88
CA ARG A 107 -8.85 13.96 -7.77
C ARG A 107 -7.88 15.02 -7.26
N GLY A 108 -6.67 15.11 -7.83
CA GLY A 108 -5.67 16.09 -7.42
C GLY A 108 -5.05 15.83 -6.05
N MET A 109 -5.08 14.57 -5.59
CA MET A 109 -4.52 14.20 -4.29
C MET A 109 -3.00 14.18 -4.32
N THR A 110 -2.38 14.45 -3.18
CA THR A 110 -0.98 14.11 -2.96
C THR A 110 -0.85 12.59 -2.80
N ILE A 111 -0.02 11.96 -3.60
CA ILE A 111 0.14 10.51 -3.62
C ILE A 111 1.43 10.14 -2.91
N SER A 112 1.31 9.37 -1.84
CA SER A 112 2.44 8.78 -1.13
C SER A 112 2.49 7.27 -1.32
N PHE A 113 3.69 6.73 -1.48
CA PHE A 113 3.92 5.32 -1.77
C PHE A 113 5.04 4.78 -0.86
N ASP A 114 4.74 3.72 -0.12
CA ASP A 114 5.74 2.94 0.61
C ASP A 114 6.23 1.78 -0.26
N LEU A 115 7.55 1.59 -0.42
CA LEU A 115 8.08 0.53 -1.27
C LEU A 115 7.86 -0.89 -0.71
N GLY A 116 7.61 -1.02 0.59
CA GLY A 116 7.12 -2.22 1.26
C GLY A 116 8.18 -3.20 1.71
N SER A 117 9.01 -3.72 0.83
CA SER A 117 10.17 -4.53 1.19
C SER A 117 11.14 -4.67 0.00
N PHE A 118 12.40 -4.94 0.30
CA PHE A 118 13.43 -5.06 -0.73
C PHE A 118 13.11 -6.16 -1.77
N ASN A 119 12.56 -7.29 -1.35
CA ASN A 119 12.17 -8.39 -2.25
C ASN A 119 11.06 -7.97 -3.24
N ILE A 120 10.08 -7.20 -2.77
CA ILE A 120 9.01 -6.65 -3.59
C ILE A 120 9.60 -5.69 -4.63
N VAL A 121 10.50 -4.80 -4.18
CA VAL A 121 11.17 -3.83 -5.05
C VAL A 121 12.01 -4.52 -6.11
N GLU A 122 12.85 -5.46 -5.72
CA GLU A 122 13.74 -6.19 -6.64
C GLU A 122 12.94 -6.91 -7.74
N SER A 123 11.86 -7.59 -7.34
CA SER A 123 11.01 -8.35 -8.26
C SER A 123 10.18 -7.46 -9.20
N ASN A 124 9.93 -6.20 -8.85
CA ASN A 124 9.02 -5.31 -9.58
C ASN A 124 9.67 -3.96 -9.94
N ARG A 125 10.99 -3.84 -9.91
CA ARG A 125 11.73 -2.57 -10.04
C ARG A 125 11.23 -1.68 -11.19
N SER A 126 11.18 -2.21 -12.41
CA SER A 126 10.82 -1.42 -13.59
C SER A 126 9.38 -0.89 -13.51
N LEU A 127 8.45 -1.70 -13.00
CA LEU A 127 7.07 -1.28 -12.81
C LEU A 127 6.97 -0.19 -11.74
N LEU A 128 7.62 -0.40 -10.60
CA LEU A 128 7.64 0.57 -9.50
C LEU A 128 8.24 1.90 -9.94
N GLN A 129 9.35 1.88 -10.68
CA GLN A 129 9.97 3.11 -11.22
C GLN A 129 9.02 3.85 -12.16
N SER A 130 8.30 3.13 -13.03
CA SER A 130 7.29 3.74 -13.90
C SER A 130 6.17 4.40 -13.11
N LEU A 131 5.59 3.68 -12.14
CA LEU A 131 4.49 4.19 -11.32
C LEU A 131 4.92 5.38 -10.45
N VAL A 132 6.11 5.30 -9.84
CA VAL A 132 6.66 6.40 -9.04
C VAL A 132 6.87 7.63 -9.91
N GLY A 133 7.50 7.50 -11.06
CA GLY A 133 7.77 8.63 -11.95
C GLY A 133 6.51 9.27 -12.54
N GLU A 134 5.42 8.51 -12.71
CA GLU A 134 4.19 9.02 -13.30
C GLU A 134 3.21 9.61 -12.28
N TYR A 135 3.09 8.99 -11.10
CA TYR A 135 1.99 9.28 -10.17
C TYR A 135 2.42 9.81 -8.82
N VAL A 136 3.59 9.40 -8.29
CA VAL A 136 3.91 9.53 -6.86
C VAL A 136 4.60 10.87 -6.54
N ASP A 137 4.15 11.51 -5.47
CA ASP A 137 4.72 12.77 -4.97
C ASP A 137 5.67 12.53 -3.79
N ILE A 138 5.42 11.48 -2.97
CA ILE A 138 6.21 11.15 -1.78
C ILE A 138 6.51 9.65 -1.77
N VAL A 139 7.79 9.27 -1.67
CA VAL A 139 8.22 7.87 -1.53
C VAL A 139 8.72 7.62 -0.11
N PHE A 140 8.23 6.55 0.51
CA PHE A 140 8.78 5.98 1.73
C PHE A 140 9.60 4.74 1.39
N ALA A 141 10.84 4.70 1.89
CA ALA A 141 11.73 3.56 1.71
C ALA A 141 12.75 3.51 2.84
N ASN A 142 13.11 2.32 3.29
CA ASN A 142 14.32 2.10 4.07
C ASN A 142 15.56 2.01 3.15
N GLY A 143 16.76 1.85 3.73
CA GLY A 143 18.02 1.82 2.97
C GLY A 143 18.09 0.68 1.95
N GLU A 144 17.64 -0.52 2.34
CA GLU A 144 17.66 -1.71 1.49
C GLU A 144 16.66 -1.60 0.33
N GLU A 145 15.48 -1.08 0.60
CA GLU A 145 14.46 -0.81 -0.43
C GLU A 145 14.92 0.25 -1.42
N ALA A 146 15.53 1.33 -0.92
CA ALA A 146 16.03 2.42 -1.74
C ALA A 146 17.19 1.96 -2.64
N GLU A 147 18.10 1.13 -2.13
CA GLU A 147 19.17 0.48 -2.91
C GLU A 147 18.59 -0.48 -3.95
N ALA A 148 17.65 -1.35 -3.56
CA ALA A 148 16.97 -2.25 -4.49
C ALA A 148 16.25 -1.48 -5.61
N PHE A 149 15.67 -0.32 -5.29
CA PHE A 149 14.91 0.51 -6.24
C PHE A 149 15.83 1.26 -7.23
N THR A 150 16.94 1.83 -6.77
CA THR A 150 17.81 2.71 -7.56
C THR A 150 19.09 2.05 -8.01
N GLY A 151 19.62 1.09 -7.27
CA GLY A 151 20.97 0.55 -7.42
C GLY A 151 22.05 1.40 -6.74
N GLU A 152 21.66 2.42 -5.97
CA GLU A 152 22.57 3.36 -5.31
C GLU A 152 22.41 3.30 -3.78
N GLY A 153 23.47 3.63 -3.05
CA GLY A 153 23.40 3.76 -1.61
C GLY A 153 22.44 4.90 -1.16
N PRO A 154 22.13 5.01 0.14
CA PRO A 154 21.01 5.81 0.65
C PRO A 154 20.97 7.28 0.17
N GLU A 155 22.11 7.97 0.14
CA GLU A 155 22.16 9.36 -0.31
C GLU A 155 21.97 9.52 -1.83
N GLY A 156 22.54 8.59 -2.62
CA GLY A 156 22.36 8.54 -4.07
C GLY A 156 20.91 8.19 -4.42
N ALA A 157 20.37 7.19 -3.74
CA ALA A 157 18.99 6.76 -3.89
C ALA A 157 18.00 7.90 -3.61
N ALA A 158 18.18 8.65 -2.53
CA ALA A 158 17.32 9.79 -2.21
C ALA A 158 17.31 10.85 -3.33
N ARG A 159 18.48 11.15 -3.88
CA ARG A 159 18.61 12.08 -5.03
C ARG A 159 17.97 11.51 -6.30
N ALA A 160 18.21 10.24 -6.59
CA ALA A 160 17.64 9.57 -7.76
C ALA A 160 16.10 9.55 -7.69
N ILE A 161 15.53 9.14 -6.56
CA ILE A 161 14.08 9.11 -6.34
C ILE A 161 13.49 10.52 -6.45
N SER A 162 14.11 11.51 -5.80
CA SER A 162 13.66 12.91 -5.89
C SER A 162 13.66 13.45 -7.31
N SER A 163 14.58 12.98 -8.17
CA SER A 163 14.63 13.38 -9.58
C SER A 163 13.61 12.69 -10.48
N MET A 164 12.98 11.60 -10.03
CA MET A 164 11.92 10.89 -10.76
C MET A 164 10.56 11.58 -10.63
N GLY A 165 10.32 12.25 -9.50
CA GLY A 165 9.11 13.02 -9.28
C GLY A 165 9.06 14.25 -10.20
N LYS A 166 7.85 14.62 -10.62
CA LYS A 166 7.65 15.92 -11.27
C LYS A 166 7.85 17.01 -10.22
N GLY A 167 8.98 17.70 -10.28
CA GLY A 167 9.23 18.90 -9.49
C GLY A 167 8.19 19.98 -9.74
#